data_edab4858e46cf2f4b8c0c080e9310401
#
_entry.id   edab4858e46cf2f4b8c0c080e9310401
#
_cell.length_a   1.000
_cell.length_b   1.000
_cell.length_c   1.000
_cell.angle_alpha   90.00
_cell.angle_beta   90.00
_cell.angle_gamma   90.00
#
_symmetry.space_group_name_H-M   'P 1'
#
loop_
_entity.id
_entity.type
_entity.pdbx_description
1 polymer ?
#
loop_
_entity_poly.entity_id
_entity_poly.type
_entity_poly.pdbx_seq_one_letter_code
_entity_poly.pdbx_strand_id
1 'polypeptide(L)'
;MFNTPRCCVTAKDFTILGNMIRRTPPHDERLLRLLRRKLSTAIVVLPEDVAPDVATLNSRVEYRIDGGRTEACVLVHDEGNGTLGLALPISTLHGLALLGLSAGDSVSIERPDRRIQTVSLETVAYQPENARRDALVQSSENGATLVNLRQYATSRARGRNAGFEDDDCGPPAA
;
A
#
# COMPACT_ATOMS: atom_id res chain seq x y z
N MET A 1 13.24 30.81 -2.34
CA MET A 1 13.78 29.49 -1.96
C MET A 1 12.65 28.48 -2.11
N PHE A 2 12.72 27.61 -3.08
CA PHE A 2 11.73 26.53 -3.21
C PHE A 2 12.03 25.50 -2.15
N ASN A 3 11.23 25.50 -1.09
CA ASN A 3 11.31 24.47 -0.07
C ASN A 3 10.96 23.15 -0.75
N THR A 4 11.97 22.30 -0.96
CA THR A 4 11.72 20.96 -1.49
C THR A 4 11.32 20.10 -0.30
N PRO A 5 10.05 19.69 -0.19
CA PRO A 5 9.63 18.85 0.90
C PRO A 5 10.40 17.52 0.86
N ARG A 6 10.61 16.94 2.03
CA ARG A 6 11.24 15.62 2.15
C ARG A 6 10.34 14.60 1.46
N CYS A 7 10.89 13.84 0.53
CA CYS A 7 10.16 12.76 -0.12
C CYS A 7 10.46 11.47 0.63
N CYS A 8 9.49 10.98 1.40
CA CYS A 8 9.60 9.71 2.13
C CYS A 8 8.84 8.61 1.38
N VAL A 9 9.52 7.54 1.01
CA VAL A 9 8.93 6.45 0.21
C VAL A 9 9.30 5.09 0.80
N THR A 10 8.42 4.11 0.60
CA THR A 10 8.76 2.73 0.95
C THR A 10 9.76 2.15 -0.06
N ALA A 11 10.51 1.11 0.33
CA ALA A 11 11.43 0.40 -0.57
C ALA A 11 10.73 -0.12 -1.83
N LYS A 12 9.46 -0.53 -1.69
CA LYS A 12 8.60 -0.96 -2.81
C LYS A 12 8.32 0.20 -3.77
N ASP A 13 7.87 1.35 -3.24
CA ASP A 13 7.53 2.52 -4.05
C ASP A 13 8.78 3.08 -4.74
N PHE A 14 9.92 3.09 -4.05
CA PHE A 14 11.20 3.48 -4.63
C PHE A 14 11.59 2.59 -5.83
N THR A 15 11.41 1.28 -5.72
CA THR A 15 11.65 0.33 -6.81
C THR A 15 10.73 0.59 -8.01
N ILE A 16 9.46 0.88 -7.74
CA ILE A 16 8.47 1.21 -8.77
C ILE A 16 8.87 2.50 -9.50
N LEU A 17 9.23 3.56 -8.77
CA LEU A 17 9.72 4.81 -9.36
C LEU A 17 10.98 4.60 -10.23
N GLY A 18 11.91 3.77 -9.77
CA GLY A 18 13.10 3.40 -10.55
C GLY A 18 12.77 2.67 -11.86
N ASN A 19 11.76 1.81 -11.85
CA ASN A 19 11.27 1.13 -13.04
C ASN A 19 10.52 2.08 -13.99
N MET A 20 9.79 3.06 -13.44
CA MET A 20 9.09 4.06 -14.24
C MET A 20 10.05 4.89 -15.08
N ILE A 21 11.23 5.27 -14.59
CA ILE A 21 12.23 6.00 -15.40
C ILE A 21 12.56 5.26 -16.70
N ARG A 22 12.69 3.93 -16.63
CA ARG A 22 13.03 3.10 -17.80
C ARG A 22 11.87 2.99 -18.79
N ARG A 23 10.64 3.12 -18.32
CA ARG A 23 9.42 2.98 -19.14
C ARG A 23 8.88 4.32 -19.65
N THR A 24 9.25 5.42 -18.99
CA THR A 24 8.78 6.76 -19.39
C THR A 24 9.46 7.18 -20.69
N PRO A 25 8.67 7.56 -21.73
CA PRO A 25 9.22 7.96 -23.00
C PRO A 25 10.10 9.22 -22.89
N PRO A 26 11.17 9.34 -23.70
CA PRO A 26 12.09 10.49 -23.65
C PRO A 26 11.43 11.86 -23.87
N HIS A 27 10.31 11.91 -24.59
CA HIS A 27 9.57 13.15 -24.86
C HIS A 27 8.79 13.66 -23.63
N ASP A 28 8.60 12.86 -22.59
CA ASP A 28 7.98 13.29 -21.34
C ASP A 28 9.04 13.79 -20.33
N GLU A 29 9.76 14.83 -20.76
CA GLU A 29 10.87 15.39 -19.97
C GLU A 29 10.44 15.88 -18.59
N ARG A 30 9.19 16.36 -18.43
CA ARG A 30 8.71 16.89 -17.15
C ARG A 30 8.53 15.77 -16.14
N LEU A 31 7.88 14.71 -16.55
CA LEU A 31 7.71 13.53 -15.71
C LEU A 31 9.07 12.94 -15.34
N LEU A 32 9.97 12.80 -16.31
CA LEU A 32 11.33 12.30 -16.08
C LEU A 32 12.13 13.20 -15.13
N ARG A 33 11.99 14.53 -15.25
CA ARG A 33 12.66 15.49 -14.35
C ARG A 33 12.14 15.34 -12.92
N LEU A 34 10.81 15.21 -12.76
CA LEU A 34 10.21 15.03 -11.45
C LEU A 34 10.57 13.66 -10.83
N LEU A 35 10.58 12.58 -11.62
CA LEU A 35 11.02 11.24 -11.21
C LEU A 35 12.47 11.27 -10.71
N ARG A 36 13.39 11.83 -11.51
CA ARG A 36 14.82 11.93 -11.14
C ARG A 36 15.00 12.74 -9.85
N ARG A 37 14.30 13.87 -9.73
CA ARG A 37 14.33 14.71 -8.53
C ARG A 37 13.85 13.91 -7.31
N LYS A 38 12.71 13.23 -7.42
CA LYS A 38 12.19 12.42 -6.31
C LYS A 38 13.15 11.32 -5.90
N LEU A 39 13.67 10.56 -6.85
CA LEU A 39 14.62 9.49 -6.53
C LEU A 39 15.93 9.99 -5.92
N SER A 40 16.42 11.18 -6.33
CA SER A 40 17.64 11.76 -5.76
C SER A 40 17.47 12.32 -4.36
N THR A 41 16.24 12.68 -3.96
CA THR A 41 15.92 13.27 -2.65
C THR A 41 15.12 12.33 -1.74
N ALA A 42 14.78 11.15 -2.23
CA ALA A 42 13.98 10.18 -1.50
C ALA A 42 14.70 9.63 -0.28
N ILE A 43 13.98 9.64 0.85
CA ILE A 43 14.33 8.90 2.05
C ILE A 43 13.58 7.58 1.99
N VAL A 44 14.31 6.48 1.84
CA VAL A 44 13.70 5.15 1.79
C VAL A 44 13.55 4.62 3.20
N VAL A 45 12.32 4.22 3.54
CA VAL A 45 11.97 3.67 4.85
C VAL A 45 11.33 2.30 4.70
N LEU A 46 11.33 1.52 5.78
CA LEU A 46 10.58 0.26 5.81
C LEU A 46 9.08 0.54 5.90
N PRO A 47 8.21 -0.36 5.40
CA PRO A 47 6.76 -0.17 5.47
C PRO A 47 6.22 0.04 6.90
N GLU A 48 6.88 -0.57 7.89
CA GLU A 48 6.55 -0.43 9.31
C GLU A 48 6.97 0.91 9.91
N ASP A 49 7.94 1.60 9.30
CA ASP A 49 8.50 2.86 9.81
C ASP A 49 7.93 4.10 9.10
N VAL A 50 7.16 3.93 8.04
CA VAL A 50 6.58 5.06 7.32
C VAL A 50 5.54 5.77 8.20
N ALA A 51 5.65 7.09 8.32
CA ALA A 51 4.71 7.87 9.12
C ALA A 51 3.28 7.82 8.52
N PRO A 52 2.21 7.79 9.34
CA PRO A 52 0.84 7.60 8.86
C PRO A 52 0.31 8.76 8.01
N ASP A 53 0.95 9.93 8.08
CA ASP A 53 0.65 11.14 7.33
C ASP A 53 1.37 11.22 5.97
N VAL A 54 2.19 10.21 5.62
CA VAL A 54 2.91 10.15 4.34
C VAL A 54 2.06 9.45 3.29
N ALA A 55 1.96 10.06 2.10
CA ALA A 55 1.27 9.49 0.96
C ALA A 55 2.12 8.39 0.29
N THR A 56 1.69 7.14 0.39
CA THR A 56 2.27 5.96 -0.25
C THR A 56 1.37 5.43 -1.37
N LEU A 57 1.82 4.44 -2.13
CA LEU A 57 0.94 3.77 -3.11
C LEU A 57 -0.26 3.12 -2.43
N ASN A 58 -1.43 3.26 -3.07
CA ASN A 58 -2.75 2.85 -2.60
C ASN A 58 -3.24 3.63 -1.36
N SER A 59 -2.58 4.73 -0.99
CA SER A 59 -3.11 5.66 -0.01
C SER A 59 -4.28 6.45 -0.60
N ARG A 60 -5.29 6.68 0.23
CA ARG A 60 -6.36 7.65 -0.05
C ARG A 60 -5.95 8.98 0.54
N VAL A 61 -5.86 9.99 -0.32
CA VAL A 61 -5.35 11.31 0.04
C VAL A 61 -6.34 12.41 -0.37
N GLU A 62 -6.29 13.51 0.34
CA GLU A 62 -6.94 14.76 -0.02
C GLU A 62 -5.87 15.80 -0.35
N TYR A 63 -6.03 16.47 -1.47
CA TYR A 63 -5.05 17.41 -1.98
C TYR A 63 -5.72 18.63 -2.61
N ARG A 64 -4.95 19.70 -2.78
CA ARG A 64 -5.36 20.91 -3.49
C ARG A 64 -4.37 21.27 -4.58
N ILE A 65 -4.89 21.92 -5.59
CA ILE A 65 -4.11 22.50 -6.68
C ILE A 65 -4.27 24.02 -6.62
N ASP A 66 -3.15 24.73 -6.53
CA ASP A 66 -3.10 26.21 -6.47
C ASP A 66 -4.05 26.83 -5.43
N GLY A 67 -4.23 26.16 -4.30
CA GLY A 67 -5.14 26.60 -3.23
C GLY A 67 -6.64 26.50 -3.59
N GLY A 68 -6.97 25.79 -4.68
CA GLY A 68 -8.34 25.58 -5.13
C GLY A 68 -9.13 24.63 -4.22
N ARG A 69 -10.10 23.93 -4.82
CA ARG A 69 -10.93 22.95 -4.09
C ARG A 69 -10.10 21.74 -3.64
N THR A 70 -10.48 21.19 -2.51
CA THR A 70 -9.94 19.92 -2.04
C THR A 70 -10.51 18.78 -2.89
N GLU A 71 -9.63 17.95 -3.42
CA GLU A 71 -9.96 16.76 -4.19
C GLU A 71 -9.47 15.54 -3.44
N ALA A 72 -10.26 14.46 -3.45
CA ALA A 72 -9.89 13.19 -2.85
C ALA A 72 -9.55 12.19 -3.95
N CYS A 73 -8.46 11.46 -3.77
CA CYS A 73 -8.07 10.40 -4.71
C CYS A 73 -7.35 9.24 -4.01
N VAL A 74 -7.16 8.15 -4.75
CA VAL A 74 -6.30 7.04 -4.38
C VAL A 74 -5.10 7.03 -5.30
N LEU A 75 -3.89 7.06 -4.75
CA LEU A 75 -2.66 6.99 -5.54
C LEU A 75 -2.47 5.55 -6.04
N VAL A 76 -2.45 5.35 -7.35
CA VAL A 76 -2.31 4.03 -7.97
C VAL A 76 -1.07 3.97 -8.87
N HIS A 77 -0.50 2.78 -9.02
CA HIS A 77 0.61 2.57 -9.94
C HIS A 77 0.16 2.67 -11.40
N ASP A 78 -0.93 1.99 -11.75
CA ASP A 78 -1.50 1.93 -13.09
C ASP A 78 -2.99 2.30 -13.09
N GLU A 79 -3.48 2.82 -14.21
CA GLU A 79 -4.88 3.24 -14.37
C GLU A 79 -5.90 2.11 -14.21
N GLY A 80 -5.48 0.85 -14.37
CA GLY A 80 -6.36 -0.32 -14.32
C GLY A 80 -6.81 -0.75 -12.92
N ASN A 81 -6.21 -0.23 -11.84
CA ASN A 81 -6.44 -0.72 -10.47
C ASN A 81 -7.29 0.23 -9.59
N GLY A 82 -7.90 1.26 -10.16
CA GLY A 82 -8.67 2.24 -9.39
C GLY A 82 -10.17 2.21 -9.68
N THR A 83 -10.97 2.51 -8.66
CA THR A 83 -12.40 2.81 -8.83
C THR A 83 -12.52 4.02 -9.77
N LEU A 84 -13.31 3.88 -10.83
CA LEU A 84 -13.54 4.94 -11.83
C LEU A 84 -13.80 6.30 -11.15
N GLY A 85 -12.96 7.30 -11.46
CA GLY A 85 -13.10 8.69 -11.02
C GLY A 85 -12.36 9.06 -9.72
N LEU A 86 -11.79 8.09 -8.97
CA LEU A 86 -11.03 8.37 -7.74
C LEU A 86 -9.56 7.95 -7.83
N ALA A 87 -9.15 7.25 -8.87
CA ALA A 87 -7.77 6.82 -9.06
C ALA A 87 -6.91 7.93 -9.65
N LEU A 88 -5.80 8.23 -9.01
CA LEU A 88 -4.78 9.14 -9.53
C LEU A 88 -3.49 8.37 -9.79
N PRO A 89 -3.17 8.04 -11.05
CA PRO A 89 -1.97 7.28 -11.38
C PRO A 89 -0.69 8.08 -11.08
N ILE A 90 0.31 7.42 -10.53
CA ILE A 90 1.63 8.02 -10.32
C ILE A 90 2.41 8.25 -11.64
N SER A 91 1.89 7.78 -12.76
CA SER A 91 2.35 8.12 -14.11
C SER A 91 1.97 9.56 -14.51
N THR A 92 1.07 10.21 -13.76
CA THR A 92 0.72 11.61 -13.95
C THR A 92 1.62 12.52 -13.10
N LEU A 93 1.77 13.81 -13.53
CA LEU A 93 2.56 14.78 -12.76
C LEU A 93 2.01 15.00 -11.35
N HIS A 94 0.67 15.05 -11.20
CA HIS A 94 0.03 15.24 -9.89
C HIS A 94 0.19 14.02 -8.98
N GLY A 95 -0.08 12.82 -9.49
CA GLY A 95 0.07 11.58 -8.72
C GLY A 95 1.53 11.36 -8.29
N LEU A 96 2.47 11.60 -9.21
CA LEU A 96 3.89 11.55 -8.88
C LEU A 96 4.27 12.63 -7.87
N ALA A 97 3.73 13.85 -7.98
CA ALA A 97 4.00 14.93 -7.06
C ALA A 97 3.61 14.60 -5.63
N LEU A 98 2.42 14.02 -5.43
CA LEU A 98 1.87 13.67 -4.11
C LEU A 98 2.59 12.50 -3.45
N LEU A 99 3.05 11.50 -4.22
CA LEU A 99 3.72 10.32 -3.65
C LEU A 99 4.92 10.72 -2.79
N GLY A 100 4.97 10.27 -1.55
CA GLY A 100 6.04 10.53 -0.60
C GLY A 100 6.00 11.90 0.06
N LEU A 101 4.94 12.70 -0.11
CA LEU A 101 4.71 13.91 0.67
C LEU A 101 4.07 13.58 2.00
N SER A 102 4.34 14.40 3.01
CA SER A 102 3.62 14.41 4.28
C SER A 102 2.41 15.36 4.22
N ALA A 103 1.38 15.09 5.00
CA ALA A 103 0.25 15.99 5.15
C ALA A 103 0.72 17.40 5.57
N GLY A 104 0.20 18.43 4.90
CA GLY A 104 0.62 19.83 5.05
C GLY A 104 1.77 20.26 4.13
N ASP A 105 2.43 19.32 3.45
CA ASP A 105 3.48 19.64 2.49
C ASP A 105 2.92 20.07 1.14
N SER A 106 3.70 20.86 0.41
CA SER A 106 3.38 21.28 -0.96
C SER A 106 4.59 21.18 -1.86
N VAL A 107 4.34 20.91 -3.13
CA VAL A 107 5.37 20.82 -4.16
C VAL A 107 4.94 21.58 -5.41
N SER A 108 5.89 22.29 -6.01
CA SER A 108 5.66 22.99 -7.28
C SER A 108 6.06 22.09 -8.44
N ILE A 109 5.16 21.96 -9.41
CA ILE A 109 5.34 21.23 -10.66
C ILE A 109 5.19 22.16 -11.87
N GLU A 110 5.91 21.89 -12.94
CA GLU A 110 5.80 22.61 -14.20
C GLU A 110 4.79 21.91 -15.10
N ARG A 111 3.73 22.63 -15.51
CA ARG A 111 2.72 22.14 -16.44
C ARG A 111 3.23 22.14 -17.89
N PRO A 112 2.50 21.49 -18.83
CA PRO A 112 2.80 21.54 -20.25
C PRO A 112 2.83 22.95 -20.84
N ASP A 113 2.04 23.88 -20.30
CA ASP A 113 1.99 25.29 -20.69
C ASP A 113 3.09 26.17 -20.06
N ARG A 114 4.11 25.53 -19.40
CA ARG A 114 5.21 26.16 -18.66
C ARG A 114 4.78 26.99 -17.44
N ARG A 115 3.51 26.91 -17.05
CA ARG A 115 3.05 27.51 -15.79
C ARG A 115 3.46 26.62 -14.63
N ILE A 116 3.84 27.26 -13.54
CA ILE A 116 4.10 26.56 -12.28
C ILE A 116 2.78 26.37 -11.56
N GLN A 117 2.54 25.17 -11.10
CA GLN A 117 1.37 24.79 -10.34
C GLN A 117 1.82 24.22 -9.01
N THR A 118 1.14 24.61 -7.93
CA THR A 118 1.44 24.11 -6.59
C THR A 118 0.43 23.03 -6.23
N VAL A 119 0.93 21.86 -5.86
CA VAL A 119 0.13 20.73 -5.38
C VAL A 119 0.41 20.60 -3.89
N SER A 120 -0.63 20.69 -3.08
CA SER A 120 -0.55 20.60 -1.60
C SER A 120 -1.27 19.35 -1.13
N LEU A 121 -0.61 18.50 -0.34
CA LEU A 121 -1.22 17.38 0.33
C LEU A 121 -1.88 17.86 1.62
N GLU A 122 -3.20 17.74 1.73
CA GLU A 122 -3.94 18.19 2.92
C GLU A 122 -3.97 17.09 4.00
N THR A 123 -4.45 15.91 3.62
CA THR A 123 -4.58 14.78 4.54
C THR A 123 -4.31 13.45 3.85
N VAL A 124 -3.90 12.47 4.65
CA VAL A 124 -3.85 11.06 4.27
C VAL A 124 -4.97 10.34 5.03
N ALA A 125 -6.10 10.16 4.36
CA ALA A 125 -7.30 9.55 4.97
C ALA A 125 -7.15 8.04 5.19
N TYR A 126 -6.31 7.38 4.40
CA TYR A 126 -5.99 5.96 4.52
C TYR A 126 -4.59 5.68 3.98
N GLN A 127 -3.82 4.88 4.72
CA GLN A 127 -2.50 4.41 4.32
C GLN A 127 -2.43 2.90 4.56
N PRO A 128 -2.09 2.09 3.54
CA PRO A 128 -2.06 0.63 3.65
C PRO A 128 -1.07 0.11 4.70
N GLU A 129 0.08 0.77 4.82
CA GLU A 129 1.14 0.42 5.77
C GLU A 129 0.67 0.62 7.22
N ASN A 130 0.00 1.75 7.50
CA ASN A 130 -0.56 2.03 8.81
C ASN A 130 -1.68 1.05 9.16
N ALA A 131 -2.58 0.77 8.23
CA ALA A 131 -3.67 -0.19 8.44
C ALA A 131 -3.15 -1.60 8.77
N ARG A 132 -2.02 -2.01 8.16
CA ARG A 132 -1.37 -3.29 8.49
C ARG A 132 -0.76 -3.29 9.89
N ARG A 133 -0.12 -2.19 10.31
CA ARG A 133 0.41 -2.04 11.68
C ARG A 133 -0.70 -2.15 12.71
N ASP A 134 -1.80 -1.42 12.50
CA ASP A 134 -2.95 -1.42 13.41
C ASP A 134 -3.56 -2.83 13.52
N ALA A 135 -3.68 -3.55 12.41
CA ALA A 135 -4.16 -4.92 12.39
C ALA A 135 -3.23 -5.89 13.16
N LEU A 136 -1.91 -5.72 13.07
CA LEU A 136 -0.95 -6.53 13.82
C LEU A 136 -1.01 -6.25 15.32
N VAL A 137 -1.14 -4.98 15.73
CA VAL A 137 -1.30 -4.59 17.13
C VAL A 137 -2.58 -5.18 17.69
N GLN A 138 -3.71 -5.04 17.02
CA GLN A 138 -5.00 -5.61 17.43
C GLN A 138 -4.97 -7.13 17.54
N SER A 139 -4.23 -7.81 16.65
CA SER A 139 -4.07 -9.27 16.71
C SER A 139 -3.26 -9.70 17.93
N SER A 140 -2.28 -8.91 18.36
CA SER A 140 -1.49 -9.18 19.55
C SER A 140 -2.26 -8.91 20.85
N GLU A 141 -3.11 -7.88 20.87
CA GLU A 141 -3.95 -7.53 22.04
C GLU A 141 -5.11 -8.51 22.24
N ASN A 142 -5.70 -9.02 21.15
CA ASN A 142 -6.80 -9.99 21.21
C ASN A 142 -6.34 -11.42 21.55
N GLY A 143 -5.08 -11.60 21.99
CA GLY A 143 -4.53 -12.88 22.41
C GLY A 143 -4.82 -13.95 21.36
N ALA A 144 -4.11 -13.95 20.26
CA ALA A 144 -4.15 -15.10 19.34
C ALA A 144 -3.74 -16.33 20.16
N THR A 145 -4.72 -17.08 20.63
CA THR A 145 -4.50 -18.40 21.22
C THR A 145 -3.77 -19.18 20.14
N LEU A 146 -2.47 -19.36 20.32
CA LEU A 146 -1.68 -20.26 19.49
C LEU A 146 -2.35 -21.62 19.57
N VAL A 147 -3.22 -21.92 18.60
CA VAL A 147 -3.80 -23.25 18.47
C VAL A 147 -2.64 -24.19 18.15
N ASN A 148 -2.19 -24.88 19.19
CA ASN A 148 -1.11 -25.84 19.08
C ASN A 148 -1.63 -27.00 18.21
N LEU A 149 -1.29 -26.99 16.93
CA LEU A 149 -1.68 -28.01 15.94
C LEU A 149 -1.32 -29.45 16.41
N ARG A 150 -0.38 -29.59 17.34
CA ARG A 150 -0.07 -30.89 17.98
C ARG A 150 -1.22 -31.43 18.84
N GLN A 151 -2.05 -30.57 19.43
CA GLN A 151 -3.22 -31.01 20.20
C GLN A 151 -4.35 -31.49 19.30
N TYR A 152 -4.49 -30.96 18.09
CA TYR A 152 -5.46 -31.44 17.09
C TYR A 152 -5.09 -32.81 16.52
N ALA A 153 -3.81 -33.12 16.39
CA ALA A 153 -3.36 -34.42 15.89
C ALA A 153 -3.60 -35.56 16.92
N THR A 154 -3.50 -35.28 18.23
CA THR A 154 -3.68 -36.29 19.28
C THR A 154 -5.15 -36.60 19.56
N SER A 155 -6.07 -35.67 19.37
CA SER A 155 -7.51 -35.95 19.54
C SER A 155 -8.11 -36.83 18.44
N ARG A 156 -7.53 -36.80 17.23
CA ARG A 156 -7.97 -37.65 16.09
C ARG A 156 -7.45 -39.09 16.19
N ALA A 157 -6.38 -39.33 16.94
CA ALA A 157 -5.82 -40.67 17.14
C ALA A 157 -6.56 -41.48 18.22
N ARG A 158 -7.28 -40.83 19.14
CA ARG A 158 -8.04 -41.52 20.21
C ARG A 158 -9.45 -41.95 19.81
N GLY A 159 -9.95 -41.56 18.64
CA GLY A 159 -11.31 -41.88 18.16
C GLY A 159 -11.43 -43.13 17.29
N ARG A 160 -10.36 -43.91 17.11
CA ARG A 160 -10.35 -45.04 16.16
C ARG A 160 -10.11 -46.42 16.81
N ASN A 161 -10.30 -46.57 18.12
CA ASN A 161 -10.25 -47.87 18.79
C ASN A 161 -11.45 -48.01 19.73
N ALA A 162 -12.64 -48.20 19.18
CA ALA A 162 -13.79 -48.71 19.90
C ALA A 162 -14.62 -49.56 18.93
N GLY A 163 -14.52 -50.86 19.12
CA GLY A 163 -15.58 -51.81 18.82
C GLY A 163 -15.61 -52.36 17.40
N PHE A 164 -14.82 -53.39 17.12
CA PHE A 164 -15.22 -54.43 16.18
C PHE A 164 -15.44 -55.67 17.07
N GLU A 165 -16.68 -55.91 17.50
CA GLU A 165 -17.11 -57.18 18.07
C GLU A 165 -17.52 -58.07 16.88
N ASP A 166 -16.80 -59.19 16.77
CA ASP A 166 -17.14 -60.32 15.87
C ASP A 166 -18.45 -60.95 16.35
N ASP A 167 -19.52 -60.78 15.62
CA ASP A 167 -20.71 -61.66 15.69
C ASP A 167 -20.49 -62.86 14.78
N ASP A 168 -20.05 -63.92 15.42
CA ASP A 168 -19.98 -65.27 14.87
C ASP A 168 -21.43 -65.80 14.64
N CYS A 169 -21.87 -65.82 13.40
CA CYS A 169 -23.09 -66.47 12.98
C CYS A 169 -22.73 -67.81 12.36
N GLY A 170 -22.75 -68.89 13.14
CA GLY A 170 -22.64 -70.29 12.68
C GLY A 170 -23.80 -70.69 11.79
N PRO A 171 -23.56 -71.64 10.85
CA PRO A 171 -24.58 -72.08 9.91
C PRO A 171 -25.58 -73.06 10.55
N PRO A 172 -26.88 -73.09 10.14
CA PRO A 172 -27.83 -74.09 10.57
C PRO A 172 -27.57 -75.39 9.82
N ALA A 173 -27.53 -76.47 10.60
CA ALA A 173 -27.48 -77.83 10.08
C ALA A 173 -28.87 -78.36 9.69
N ALA A 174 -28.85 -79.24 8.68
CA ALA A 174 -29.83 -80.19 8.13
C ALA A 174 -30.87 -79.74 7.14
#